data_f6c397c490bd0526bae201772a946b51
#
_entry.id   f6c397c490bd0526bae201772a946b51
#
_cell.length_a   1.000
_cell.length_b   1.000
_cell.length_c   1.000
_cell.angle_alpha   90.00
_cell.angle_beta   90.00
_cell.angle_gamma   90.00
#
_symmetry.space_group_name_H-M   'P 1'
#
loop_
_entity.id
_entity.type
_entity.pdbx_description
1 polymer ?
#
loop_
_entity_poly.entity_id
_entity_poly.type
_entity_poly.pdbx_seq_one_letter_code
_entity_poly.pdbx_strand_id
1 'polypeptide(L)'
;YGQVIKKTNPDGTMNLTAYDGLQREKATYFLGSENGTKQILTKTSYEFAGYNFDIYSALDTSASHSCKGLKTTKTTYITENKQVISETLTDIKEHTIYEKTNGETKRTSAYYANGQLARQTDALGNITKYEYGYLNKVTKTYTPFNTKSDGSVNYSVTENQYDKNGNVTLAKQTVQKQDSDTIKYSVTENQYNAQGLLTQVTLSDGTSNGEKNITKYFYNNASIQTKMYTGLNSTNDSDYMTTNYEYDAWGHLVRTTDSTGYNSGATTYDLNGNVLTSTDANGNVTTNTYDALNRVLTANTVCSDT
;
A
#
# COMPACT_ATOMS: atom_id res chain seq x y z
N TYR A 1 14.67 -23.80 29.49
CA TYR A 1 15.22 -24.58 28.38
C TYR A 1 14.38 -24.26 27.14
N GLY A 2 15.01 -23.78 26.04
CA GLY A 2 14.30 -23.39 24.82
C GLY A 2 13.76 -24.62 24.04
N GLN A 3 12.58 -24.50 23.44
CA GLN A 3 12.00 -25.50 22.59
C GLN A 3 12.73 -25.59 21.25
N VAL A 4 12.77 -26.80 20.64
CA VAL A 4 13.18 -26.99 19.24
C VAL A 4 11.98 -27.58 18.50
N ILE A 5 11.55 -26.91 17.45
CA ILE A 5 10.48 -27.42 16.55
C ILE A 5 11.15 -27.95 15.30
N LYS A 6 10.81 -29.22 14.96
CA LYS A 6 11.28 -29.90 13.76
C LYS A 6 10.16 -29.93 12.73
N LYS A 7 10.45 -29.50 11.50
CA LYS A 7 9.58 -29.65 10.33
C LYS A 7 10.28 -30.49 9.28
N THR A 8 9.71 -31.61 8.92
CA THR A 8 10.22 -32.48 7.84
C THR A 8 9.53 -32.12 6.53
N ASN A 9 10.29 -31.92 5.48
CA ASN A 9 9.81 -31.64 4.13
C ASN A 9 9.50 -32.96 3.39
N PRO A 10 8.71 -32.94 2.29
CA PRO A 10 8.35 -34.14 1.53
C PRO A 10 9.54 -34.90 0.95
N ASP A 11 10.68 -34.24 0.71
CA ASP A 11 11.94 -34.82 0.22
C ASP A 11 12.81 -35.43 1.32
N GLY A 12 12.31 -35.48 2.58
CA GLY A 12 13.04 -36.00 3.74
C GLY A 12 14.02 -35.01 4.37
N THR A 13 14.22 -33.81 3.82
CA THR A 13 15.01 -32.76 4.45
C THR A 13 14.27 -32.16 5.65
N MET A 14 14.97 -31.50 6.56
CA MET A 14 14.38 -30.99 7.79
C MET A 14 14.83 -29.58 8.10
N ASN A 15 13.88 -28.78 8.60
CA ASN A 15 14.15 -27.49 9.20
C ASN A 15 13.93 -27.58 10.71
N LEU A 16 14.88 -27.06 11.48
CA LEU A 16 14.81 -26.98 12.93
C LEU A 16 14.78 -25.51 13.33
N THR A 17 13.85 -25.13 14.20
CA THR A 17 13.80 -23.81 14.83
C THR A 17 13.98 -23.95 16.32
N ALA A 18 15.01 -23.34 16.87
CA ALA A 18 15.26 -23.27 18.30
C ALA A 18 14.73 -21.95 18.87
N TYR A 19 14.13 -22.01 20.04
CA TYR A 19 13.56 -20.89 20.76
C TYR A 19 14.28 -20.68 22.10
N ASP A 20 14.26 -19.45 22.62
CA ASP A 20 14.73 -19.15 23.97
C ASP A 20 13.63 -19.43 25.01
N GLY A 21 13.93 -19.19 26.31
CA GLY A 21 12.97 -19.39 27.40
C GLY A 21 11.74 -18.46 27.36
N LEU A 22 11.75 -17.41 26.53
CA LEU A 22 10.64 -16.49 26.29
C LEU A 22 9.90 -16.80 24.98
N GLN A 23 10.10 -17.99 24.40
CA GLN A 23 9.50 -18.44 23.15
C GLN A 23 9.90 -17.60 21.92
N ARG A 24 11.03 -16.87 21.96
CA ARG A 24 11.54 -16.09 20.85
C ARG A 24 12.51 -16.96 20.01
N GLU A 25 12.45 -16.82 18.68
CA GLU A 25 13.37 -17.56 17.78
C GLU A 25 14.83 -17.23 18.07
N LYS A 26 15.62 -18.26 18.36
CA LYS A 26 17.06 -18.15 18.66
C LYS A 26 17.94 -18.57 17.49
N ALA A 27 17.55 -19.61 16.75
CA ALA A 27 18.28 -20.08 15.60
C ALA A 27 17.43 -20.98 14.70
N THR A 28 17.72 -20.98 13.41
CA THR A 28 17.20 -21.98 12.46
C THR A 28 18.33 -22.77 11.85
N TYR A 29 18.07 -24.05 11.58
CA TYR A 29 19.02 -24.98 11.00
C TYR A 29 18.38 -25.76 9.87
N PHE A 30 19.19 -26.16 8.92
CA PHE A 30 18.82 -27.12 7.87
C PHE A 30 19.56 -28.44 8.09
N LEU A 31 18.86 -29.56 7.87
CA LEU A 31 19.44 -30.91 7.81
C LEU A 31 19.04 -31.56 6.49
N GLY A 32 20.03 -32.05 5.75
CA GLY A 32 19.79 -32.82 4.52
C GLY A 32 19.16 -34.19 4.79
N SER A 33 19.39 -34.77 5.99
CA SER A 33 18.82 -36.03 6.46
C SER A 33 18.78 -36.08 7.98
N GLU A 34 18.09 -37.06 8.56
CA GLU A 34 17.92 -37.13 10.03
C GLU A 34 19.25 -37.25 10.80
N ASN A 35 20.26 -37.90 10.21
CA ASN A 35 21.62 -38.05 10.77
C ASN A 35 22.64 -37.09 10.13
N GLY A 36 22.16 -36.10 9.35
CA GLY A 36 23.02 -35.15 8.65
C GLY A 36 23.62 -34.10 9.58
N THR A 37 24.68 -33.45 9.10
CA THR A 37 25.28 -32.31 9.79
C THR A 37 24.33 -31.12 9.78
N LYS A 38 24.11 -30.50 10.96
CA LYS A 38 23.30 -29.29 11.08
C LYS A 38 24.00 -28.13 10.41
N GLN A 39 23.36 -27.55 9.40
CA GLN A 39 23.79 -26.30 8.79
C GLN A 39 23.00 -25.16 9.40
N ILE A 40 23.68 -24.17 9.99
CA ILE A 40 23.04 -23.00 10.57
C ILE A 40 22.57 -22.08 9.44
N LEU A 41 21.29 -21.75 9.43
CA LEU A 41 20.72 -20.77 8.50
C LEU A 41 20.65 -19.39 9.14
N THR A 42 20.18 -19.30 10.39
CA THR A 42 20.07 -18.03 11.11
C THR A 42 20.47 -18.18 12.58
N LYS A 43 20.96 -17.09 13.17
CA LYS A 43 21.07 -16.88 14.62
C LYS A 43 20.42 -15.58 14.97
N THR A 44 19.66 -15.53 16.06
CA THR A 44 19.05 -14.32 16.62
C THR A 44 19.46 -14.15 18.07
N SER A 45 19.89 -12.96 18.43
CA SER A 45 20.16 -12.56 19.81
C SER A 45 19.31 -11.37 20.21
N TYR A 46 18.98 -11.28 21.48
CA TYR A 46 18.14 -10.25 22.08
C TYR A 46 18.87 -9.64 23.26
N GLU A 47 19.00 -8.32 23.27
CA GLU A 47 19.60 -7.60 24.39
C GLU A 47 18.87 -6.29 24.65
N PHE A 48 18.88 -5.81 25.91
CA PHE A 48 18.43 -4.46 26.21
C PHE A 48 19.57 -3.49 25.97
N ALA A 49 19.38 -2.56 25.04
CA ALA A 49 20.36 -1.54 24.69
C ALA A 49 19.82 -0.14 25.02
N GLY A 50 20.72 0.73 25.48
CA GLY A 50 20.41 2.15 25.63
C GLY A 50 20.33 2.84 24.27
N TYR A 51 19.42 3.81 24.12
CA TYR A 51 19.34 4.69 22.98
C TYR A 51 18.86 6.07 23.38
N ASN A 52 19.27 7.07 22.63
CA ASN A 52 18.73 8.42 22.75
C ASN A 52 17.63 8.58 21.69
N PHE A 53 16.51 9.16 22.07
CA PHE A 53 15.45 9.50 21.15
C PHE A 53 14.97 10.92 21.39
N ASP A 54 14.52 11.56 20.34
CA ASP A 54 13.97 12.89 20.39
C ASP A 54 12.45 12.79 20.50
N ILE A 55 11.85 13.45 21.49
CA ILE A 55 10.41 13.63 21.58
C ILE A 55 10.08 14.89 20.77
N TYR A 56 9.31 14.71 19.71
CA TYR A 56 8.80 15.82 18.92
C TYR A 56 7.51 16.34 19.55
N SER A 57 7.46 17.64 19.80
CA SER A 57 6.23 18.36 20.13
C SER A 57 5.63 18.98 18.85
N ALA A 58 4.38 19.42 18.92
CA ALA A 58 3.72 20.16 17.82
C ALA A 58 4.47 21.46 17.40
N LEU A 59 5.49 21.87 18.17
CA LEU A 59 6.32 23.07 17.94
C LEU A 59 7.71 22.74 17.38
N ASP A 60 7.94 21.52 16.92
CA ASP A 60 9.23 21.04 16.36
C ASP A 60 10.44 21.17 17.30
N THR A 61 10.22 21.32 18.61
CA THR A 61 11.25 21.29 19.63
C THR A 61 11.52 19.86 20.05
N SER A 62 12.72 19.35 19.76
CA SER A 62 13.13 18.02 20.21
C SER A 62 13.79 18.11 21.59
N ALA A 63 13.30 17.31 22.55
CA ALA A 63 14.01 17.02 23.77
C ALA A 63 14.62 15.61 23.64
N SER A 64 15.95 15.52 23.75
CA SER A 64 16.63 14.21 23.72
C SER A 64 16.48 13.50 25.05
N HIS A 65 16.00 12.27 25.00
CA HIS A 65 15.81 11.41 26.17
C HIS A 65 16.59 10.12 25.99
N SER A 66 17.20 9.65 27.09
CA SER A 66 17.86 8.34 27.11
C SER A 66 16.90 7.27 27.62
N CYS A 67 16.71 6.23 26.81
CA CYS A 67 15.84 5.09 27.14
C CYS A 67 16.54 3.77 26.87
N LYS A 68 15.91 2.68 27.32
CA LYS A 68 16.32 1.32 26.98
C LYS A 68 15.29 0.69 26.07
N GLY A 69 15.75 0.01 25.04
CA GLY A 69 14.92 -0.74 24.11
C GLY A 69 15.43 -2.16 23.91
N LEU A 70 14.67 -2.98 23.22
CA LEU A 70 15.05 -4.33 22.84
C LEU A 70 15.81 -4.28 21.51
N LYS A 71 17.09 -4.58 21.54
CA LYS A 71 17.92 -4.78 20.36
C LYS A 71 17.86 -6.25 19.95
N THR A 72 17.39 -6.50 18.74
CA THR A 72 17.37 -7.81 18.09
C THR A 72 18.45 -7.84 17.00
N THR A 73 19.39 -8.77 17.11
CA THR A 73 20.42 -9.00 16.10
C THR A 73 20.19 -10.36 15.46
N LYS A 74 19.91 -10.37 14.14
CA LYS A 74 19.73 -11.58 13.34
C LYS A 74 20.87 -11.72 12.35
N THR A 75 21.65 -12.81 12.48
CA THR A 75 22.69 -13.21 11.52
C THR A 75 22.10 -14.26 10.60
N THR A 76 22.09 -13.98 9.30
CA THR A 76 21.69 -14.93 8.25
C THR A 76 22.93 -15.41 7.53
N TYR A 77 23.15 -16.73 7.48
CA TYR A 77 24.28 -17.35 6.82
C TYR A 77 23.90 -17.72 5.38
N ILE A 78 24.55 -17.09 4.40
CA ILE A 78 24.34 -17.37 2.97
C ILE A 78 25.25 -18.53 2.53
N THR A 79 26.49 -18.50 3.00
CA THR A 79 27.48 -19.58 2.88
C THR A 79 28.28 -19.63 4.19
N GLU A 80 29.19 -20.61 4.34
CA GLU A 80 30.07 -20.70 5.53
C GLU A 80 30.87 -19.42 5.78
N ASN A 81 31.24 -18.68 4.72
CA ASN A 81 32.05 -17.47 4.77
C ASN A 81 31.30 -16.17 4.45
N LYS A 82 29.99 -16.23 4.19
CA LYS A 82 29.19 -15.06 3.83
C LYS A 82 27.93 -15.00 4.69
N GLN A 83 27.81 -13.92 5.44
CA GLN A 83 26.67 -13.66 6.32
C GLN A 83 26.12 -12.25 6.14
N VAL A 84 24.86 -12.05 6.49
CA VAL A 84 24.19 -10.77 6.61
C VAL A 84 23.75 -10.60 8.04
N ILE A 85 24.13 -9.49 8.66
CA ILE A 85 23.75 -9.13 10.02
C ILE A 85 22.70 -8.04 9.94
N SER A 86 21.51 -8.30 10.44
CA SER A 86 20.43 -7.31 10.58
C SER A 86 20.24 -6.99 12.06
N GLU A 87 20.22 -5.71 12.39
CA GLU A 87 19.95 -5.22 13.74
C GLU A 87 18.72 -4.34 13.73
N THR A 88 17.79 -4.57 14.66
CA THR A 88 16.61 -3.74 14.89
C THR A 88 16.56 -3.38 16.36
N LEU A 89 16.38 -2.10 16.66
CA LEU A 89 16.09 -1.62 18.01
C LEU A 89 14.64 -1.18 18.07
N THR A 90 13.90 -1.71 19.05
CA THR A 90 12.52 -1.31 19.35
C THR A 90 12.41 -0.75 20.76
N ASP A 91 11.53 0.23 20.97
CA ASP A 91 11.19 0.70 22.32
C ASP A 91 10.28 -0.29 23.06
N ILE A 92 9.86 0.06 24.27
CA ILE A 92 8.98 -0.78 25.10
C ILE A 92 7.54 -0.90 24.56
N LYS A 93 7.15 -0.07 23.58
CA LYS A 93 5.86 -0.09 22.88
C LYS A 93 5.98 -0.76 21.51
N GLU A 94 7.12 -1.43 21.23
CA GLU A 94 7.44 -2.10 19.98
C GLU A 94 7.63 -1.15 18.77
N HIS A 95 7.81 0.16 18.97
CA HIS A 95 8.14 1.07 17.90
C HIS A 95 9.60 0.88 17.46
N THR A 96 9.83 0.75 16.17
CA THR A 96 11.18 0.61 15.60
C THR A 96 11.93 1.93 15.62
N ILE A 97 13.01 2.00 16.36
CA ILE A 97 13.88 3.17 16.50
C ILE A 97 14.92 3.22 15.41
N TYR A 98 15.60 2.10 15.15
CA TYR A 98 16.50 1.98 14.00
C TYR A 98 16.53 0.57 13.43
N GLU A 99 16.95 0.50 12.17
CA GLU A 99 17.30 -0.72 11.46
C GLU A 99 18.69 -0.56 10.85
N LYS A 100 19.55 -1.57 11.02
CA LYS A 100 20.88 -1.64 10.44
C LYS A 100 21.08 -2.95 9.69
N THR A 101 21.94 -2.92 8.68
CA THR A 101 22.39 -4.12 7.97
C THR A 101 23.90 -4.05 7.83
N ASN A 102 24.61 -5.07 8.30
CA ASN A 102 26.08 -5.14 8.33
C ASN A 102 26.73 -3.89 8.96
N GLY A 103 26.12 -3.37 10.03
CA GLY A 103 26.57 -2.18 10.74
C GLY A 103 26.13 -0.84 10.12
N GLU A 104 25.66 -0.81 8.88
CA GLU A 104 25.17 0.40 8.23
C GLU A 104 23.72 0.69 8.64
N THR A 105 23.43 1.92 9.02
CA THR A 105 22.08 2.37 9.32
C THR A 105 21.26 2.45 8.03
N LYS A 106 20.16 1.70 7.97
CA LYS A 106 19.22 1.71 6.85
C LYS A 106 18.07 2.66 7.09
N ARG A 107 17.65 2.78 8.35
CA ARG A 107 16.54 3.63 8.75
C ARG A 107 16.62 3.99 10.22
N THR A 108 16.26 5.24 10.56
CA THR A 108 15.95 5.65 11.92
C THR A 108 14.56 6.27 11.96
N SER A 109 13.86 6.12 13.08
CA SER A 109 12.51 6.64 13.28
C SER A 109 12.42 7.38 14.61
N ALA A 110 11.68 8.47 14.65
CA ALA A 110 11.34 9.18 15.86
C ALA A 110 9.82 9.37 15.93
N TYR A 111 9.28 9.39 17.16
CA TYR A 111 7.85 9.33 17.40
C TYR A 111 7.38 10.49 18.25
N TYR A 112 6.13 10.91 18.06
CA TYR A 112 5.44 11.80 18.97
C TYR A 112 5.18 11.08 20.30
N ALA A 113 4.90 11.84 21.38
CA ALA A 113 4.61 11.28 22.70
C ALA A 113 3.41 10.30 22.71
N ASN A 114 2.47 10.46 21.77
CA ASN A 114 1.33 9.56 21.60
C ASN A 114 1.67 8.28 20.82
N GLY A 115 2.92 8.09 20.37
CA GLY A 115 3.39 6.92 19.64
C GLY A 115 3.27 6.99 18.12
N GLN A 116 2.75 8.09 17.57
CA GLN A 116 2.69 8.28 16.12
C GLN A 116 4.09 8.61 15.57
N LEU A 117 4.40 8.09 14.36
CA LEU A 117 5.67 8.35 13.69
C LEU A 117 5.81 9.84 13.35
N ALA A 118 6.76 10.53 13.95
CA ALA A 118 6.99 11.95 13.69
C ALA A 118 7.91 12.17 12.48
N ARG A 119 8.98 11.40 12.40
CA ARG A 119 9.91 11.43 11.27
C ARG A 119 10.60 10.09 11.05
N GLN A 120 11.09 9.93 9.84
CA GLN A 120 11.91 8.80 9.44
C GLN A 120 13.10 9.31 8.63
N THR A 121 14.29 8.81 8.92
CA THR A 121 15.51 9.11 8.17
C THR A 121 15.97 7.85 7.45
N ASP A 122 16.21 7.95 6.16
CA ASP A 122 16.71 6.84 5.34
C ASP A 122 18.24 6.68 5.44
N ALA A 123 18.79 5.71 4.72
CA ALA A 123 20.23 5.42 4.67
C ALA A 123 21.07 6.57 4.09
N LEU A 124 20.47 7.45 3.30
CA LEU A 124 21.13 8.61 2.68
C LEU A 124 21.02 9.88 3.54
N GLY A 125 20.34 9.79 4.69
CA GLY A 125 20.12 10.94 5.58
C GLY A 125 18.89 11.78 5.21
N ASN A 126 18.10 11.39 4.23
CA ASN A 126 16.87 12.10 3.87
C ASN A 126 15.81 11.92 4.96
N ILE A 127 15.19 13.02 5.37
CA ILE A 127 14.23 13.04 6.47
C ILE A 127 12.82 13.26 5.93
N THR A 128 11.96 12.27 6.08
CA THR A 128 10.51 12.40 5.87
C THR A 128 9.85 12.73 7.20
N LYS A 129 8.96 13.74 7.22
CA LYS A 129 8.24 14.19 8.43
C LYS A 129 6.73 14.00 8.25
N TYR A 130 6.01 13.78 9.36
CA TYR A 130 4.57 13.51 9.37
C TYR A 130 3.86 14.40 10.39
N GLU A 131 2.72 14.94 10.02
CA GLU A 131 1.78 15.62 10.92
C GLU A 131 0.43 14.88 10.90
N TYR A 132 -0.25 14.90 12.04
CA TYR A 132 -1.49 14.15 12.24
C TYR A 132 -2.63 15.06 12.67
N GLY A 133 -3.84 14.76 12.21
CA GLY A 133 -5.06 15.42 12.65
C GLY A 133 -5.75 14.70 13.81
N TYR A 134 -6.91 15.23 14.18
CA TYR A 134 -7.71 14.73 15.32
C TYR A 134 -8.19 13.27 15.17
N LEU A 135 -8.26 12.75 13.93
CA LEU A 135 -8.60 11.33 13.65
C LEU A 135 -7.39 10.40 13.71
N ASN A 136 -6.24 10.85 14.22
CA ASN A 136 -4.97 10.14 14.18
C ASN A 136 -4.52 9.76 12.75
N LYS A 137 -5.04 10.44 11.73
CA LYS A 137 -4.66 10.28 10.33
C LYS A 137 -3.62 11.32 9.94
N VAL A 138 -2.72 10.94 9.03
CA VAL A 138 -1.67 11.84 8.50
C VAL A 138 -2.32 12.97 7.71
N THR A 139 -2.19 14.20 8.17
CA THR A 139 -2.67 15.41 7.49
C THR A 139 -1.61 16.05 6.62
N LYS A 140 -0.32 15.90 6.98
CA LYS A 140 0.79 16.36 6.15
C LYS A 140 1.94 15.36 6.16
N THR A 141 2.55 15.21 4.98
CA THR A 141 3.80 14.48 4.79
C THR A 141 4.78 15.41 4.08
N TYR A 142 5.98 15.56 4.63
CA TYR A 142 7.07 16.31 4.05
C TYR A 142 8.12 15.32 3.54
N THR A 143 8.26 15.19 2.23
CA THR A 143 9.26 14.31 1.61
C THR A 143 10.38 15.16 1.03
N PRO A 144 11.66 14.93 1.38
CA PRO A 144 12.77 15.69 0.85
C PRO A 144 12.86 15.52 -0.66
N PHE A 145 13.05 16.62 -1.36
CA PHE A 145 13.07 16.66 -2.82
C PHE A 145 14.47 16.98 -3.36
N ASN A 146 15.11 18.04 -2.86
CA ASN A 146 16.48 18.40 -3.15
C ASN A 146 17.08 19.22 -2.00
N THR A 147 18.40 19.36 -2.00
CA THR A 147 19.13 20.23 -1.08
C THR A 147 19.61 21.46 -1.84
N LYS A 148 19.31 22.65 -1.32
CA LYS A 148 19.77 23.91 -1.88
C LYS A 148 21.27 24.13 -1.65
N SER A 149 21.84 25.12 -2.34
CA SER A 149 23.25 25.50 -2.19
C SER A 149 23.62 26.00 -0.77
N ASP A 150 22.65 26.49 0.00
CA ASP A 150 22.80 26.91 1.39
C ASP A 150 22.69 25.76 2.42
N GLY A 151 22.51 24.53 1.95
CA GLY A 151 22.35 23.33 2.77
C GLY A 151 20.90 23.11 3.26
N SER A 152 19.95 24.00 2.98
CA SER A 152 18.55 23.80 3.34
C SER A 152 17.89 22.77 2.40
N VAL A 153 16.93 22.00 2.94
CA VAL A 153 16.22 20.96 2.18
C VAL A 153 14.87 21.49 1.71
N ASN A 154 14.61 21.36 0.42
CA ASN A 154 13.28 21.55 -0.14
C ASN A 154 12.44 20.28 0.06
N TYR A 155 11.19 20.46 0.45
CA TYR A 155 10.25 19.37 0.65
C TYR A 155 9.10 19.42 -0.37
N SER A 156 8.78 18.26 -0.92
CA SER A 156 7.46 18.03 -1.50
C SER A 156 6.48 17.77 -0.35
N VAL A 157 5.41 18.55 -0.29
CA VAL A 157 4.43 18.45 0.78
C VAL A 157 3.15 17.85 0.24
N THR A 158 2.70 16.75 0.85
CA THR A 158 1.36 16.19 0.64
C THR A 158 0.48 16.61 1.80
N GLU A 159 -0.66 17.25 1.53
CA GLU A 159 -1.65 17.64 2.52
C GLU A 159 -2.94 16.86 2.28
N ASN A 160 -3.52 16.28 3.33
CA ASN A 160 -4.79 15.55 3.27
C ASN A 160 -5.81 16.17 4.24
N GLN A 161 -7.05 16.27 3.79
CA GLN A 161 -8.20 16.55 4.65
C GLN A 161 -9.13 15.33 4.66
N TYR A 162 -9.84 15.17 5.76
CA TYR A 162 -10.71 14.02 5.98
C TYR A 162 -12.09 14.48 6.45
N ASP A 163 -13.13 13.76 6.03
CA ASP A 163 -14.44 13.89 6.63
C ASP A 163 -14.50 13.21 8.02
N LYS A 164 -15.65 13.31 8.70
CA LYS A 164 -15.89 12.70 10.01
C LYS A 164 -15.79 11.16 10.00
N ASN A 165 -15.94 10.53 8.85
CA ASN A 165 -15.85 9.07 8.67
C ASN A 165 -14.41 8.63 8.36
N GLY A 166 -13.49 9.59 8.17
CA GLY A 166 -12.10 9.35 7.83
C GLY A 166 -11.84 9.13 6.35
N ASN A 167 -12.77 9.48 5.45
CA ASN A 167 -12.55 9.48 4.02
C ASN A 167 -11.74 10.73 3.63
N VAL A 168 -10.82 10.59 2.67
CA VAL A 168 -10.03 11.72 2.15
C VAL A 168 -10.91 12.60 1.29
N THR A 169 -11.20 13.83 1.72
CA THR A 169 -11.99 14.83 0.95
C THR A 169 -11.11 15.70 0.09
N LEU A 170 -9.87 15.94 0.49
CA LEU A 170 -8.88 16.69 -0.29
C LEU A 170 -7.52 16.03 -0.12
N ALA A 171 -6.81 15.82 -1.23
CA ALA A 171 -5.39 15.50 -1.27
C ALA A 171 -4.69 16.55 -2.16
N LYS A 172 -3.70 17.27 -1.60
CA LYS A 172 -2.94 18.29 -2.30
C LYS A 172 -1.47 17.96 -2.21
N GLN A 173 -0.80 17.84 -3.34
CA GLN A 173 0.62 17.54 -3.42
C GLN A 173 1.36 18.66 -4.14
N THR A 174 2.49 19.07 -3.58
CA THR A 174 3.41 19.99 -4.22
C THR A 174 4.11 19.27 -5.38
N VAL A 175 4.00 19.84 -6.58
CA VAL A 175 4.74 19.41 -7.77
C VAL A 175 5.71 20.52 -8.11
N GLN A 176 6.99 20.38 -7.75
CA GLN A 176 8.01 21.34 -8.15
C GLN A 176 8.58 21.01 -9.53
N LYS A 177 8.62 22.01 -10.43
CA LYS A 177 9.52 21.97 -11.59
C LYS A 177 10.90 22.49 -11.15
N GLN A 178 11.95 21.85 -11.65
CA GLN A 178 13.35 22.08 -11.30
C GLN A 178 13.82 23.52 -11.54
N ASP A 179 13.14 24.32 -12.36
CA ASP A 179 13.60 25.63 -12.87
C ASP A 179 12.61 26.79 -12.63
N SER A 180 11.64 26.67 -11.76
CA SER A 180 10.72 27.79 -11.49
C SER A 180 10.46 27.96 -10.00
N ASP A 181 10.53 29.21 -9.51
CA ASP A 181 10.16 29.61 -8.14
C ASP A 181 8.65 29.44 -7.86
N THR A 182 7.86 29.07 -8.88
CA THR A 182 6.41 28.90 -8.75
C THR A 182 6.10 27.47 -8.34
N ILE A 183 5.59 27.31 -7.13
CA ILE A 183 5.12 26.01 -6.61
C ILE A 183 3.83 25.65 -7.35
N LYS A 184 3.82 24.53 -8.07
CA LYS A 184 2.63 23.92 -8.65
C LYS A 184 2.10 22.85 -7.74
N TYR A 185 0.79 22.66 -7.77
CA TYR A 185 0.11 21.64 -6.99
C TYR A 185 -0.61 20.65 -7.91
N SER A 186 -0.72 19.42 -7.46
CA SER A 186 -1.72 18.46 -7.94
C SER A 186 -2.75 18.35 -6.83
N VAL A 187 -4.01 18.64 -7.15
CA VAL A 187 -5.11 18.64 -6.17
C VAL A 187 -6.14 17.61 -6.60
N THR A 188 -6.52 16.74 -5.68
CA THR A 188 -7.64 15.79 -5.81
C THR A 188 -8.67 16.14 -4.75
N GLU A 189 -9.89 16.45 -5.19
CA GLU A 189 -11.04 16.66 -4.31
C GLU A 189 -12.00 15.49 -4.48
N ASN A 190 -12.43 14.88 -3.38
CA ASN A 190 -13.35 13.76 -3.36
C ASN A 190 -14.65 14.13 -2.66
N GLN A 191 -15.77 13.68 -3.21
CA GLN A 191 -17.08 13.78 -2.58
C GLN A 191 -17.64 12.38 -2.34
N TYR A 192 -18.36 12.23 -1.24
CA TYR A 192 -18.93 10.96 -0.81
C TYR A 192 -20.43 11.13 -0.51
N ASN A 193 -21.21 10.09 -0.74
CA ASN A 193 -22.60 10.05 -0.29
C ASN A 193 -22.73 9.66 1.20
N ALA A 194 -23.94 9.60 1.70
CA ALA A 194 -24.22 9.26 3.10
C ALA A 194 -23.77 7.83 3.48
N GLN A 195 -23.65 6.94 2.51
CA GLN A 195 -23.15 5.56 2.69
C GLN A 195 -21.61 5.48 2.65
N GLY A 196 -20.92 6.60 2.38
CA GLY A 196 -19.47 6.64 2.25
C GLY A 196 -18.94 6.21 0.88
N LEU A 197 -19.81 6.06 -0.13
CA LEU A 197 -19.40 5.77 -1.49
C LEU A 197 -18.92 7.04 -2.19
N LEU A 198 -17.83 6.94 -2.96
CA LEU A 198 -17.23 8.03 -3.70
C LEU A 198 -18.17 8.46 -4.84
N THR A 199 -18.66 9.69 -4.83
CA THR A 199 -19.61 10.21 -5.85
C THR A 199 -18.94 11.13 -6.86
N GLN A 200 -17.84 11.77 -6.49
CA GLN A 200 -17.08 12.62 -7.42
C GLN A 200 -15.61 12.67 -7.06
N VAL A 201 -14.77 12.67 -8.07
CA VAL A 201 -13.35 13.03 -8.01
C VAL A 201 -13.13 14.22 -8.92
N THR A 202 -12.47 15.26 -8.40
CA THR A 202 -12.04 16.41 -9.19
C THR A 202 -10.51 16.51 -9.13
N LEU A 203 -9.86 16.46 -10.26
CA LEU A 203 -8.42 16.68 -10.41
C LEU A 203 -8.18 18.10 -10.93
N SER A 204 -7.24 18.83 -10.33
CA SER A 204 -6.88 20.20 -10.74
C SER A 204 -5.43 20.52 -10.39
N ASP A 205 -4.91 21.63 -10.89
CA ASP A 205 -3.62 22.20 -10.51
C ASP A 205 -3.69 23.12 -9.28
N GLY A 206 -4.87 23.21 -8.65
CA GLY A 206 -5.12 24.02 -7.46
C GLY A 206 -5.24 25.52 -7.73
N THR A 207 -5.24 25.97 -8.98
CA THR A 207 -5.52 27.37 -9.34
C THR A 207 -7.01 27.56 -9.58
N SER A 208 -7.53 28.79 -9.30
CA SER A 208 -8.96 29.10 -9.45
C SER A 208 -9.45 29.03 -10.90
N ASN A 209 -8.54 29.23 -11.86
CA ASN A 209 -8.82 29.24 -13.30
C ASN A 209 -8.23 28.01 -14.01
N GLY A 210 -7.64 27.05 -13.26
CA GLY A 210 -7.05 25.83 -13.82
C GLY A 210 -8.11 24.89 -14.38
N GLU A 211 -7.71 24.12 -15.40
CA GLU A 211 -8.54 23.05 -15.92
C GLU A 211 -8.82 22.01 -14.84
N LYS A 212 -10.08 21.56 -14.81
CA LYS A 212 -10.51 20.51 -13.90
C LYS A 212 -10.92 19.29 -14.69
N ASN A 213 -10.44 18.13 -14.29
CA ASN A 213 -10.94 16.86 -14.78
C ASN A 213 -11.85 16.27 -13.70
N ILE A 214 -13.10 16.00 -14.05
CA ILE A 214 -14.12 15.54 -13.13
C ILE A 214 -14.59 14.15 -13.52
N THR A 215 -14.60 13.24 -12.54
CA THR A 215 -15.24 11.93 -12.65
C THR A 215 -16.36 11.84 -11.65
N LYS A 216 -17.58 11.54 -12.10
CA LYS A 216 -18.77 11.33 -11.27
C LYS A 216 -19.19 9.88 -11.28
N TYR A 217 -19.57 9.34 -10.15
CA TYR A 217 -19.99 7.95 -9.94
C TYR A 217 -21.43 7.90 -9.46
N PHE A 218 -22.22 7.02 -10.03
CA PHE A 218 -23.62 6.79 -9.69
C PHE A 218 -23.81 5.35 -9.27
N TYR A 219 -24.64 5.13 -8.28
CA TYR A 219 -24.84 3.83 -7.65
C TYR A 219 -26.32 3.49 -7.58
N ASN A 220 -26.65 2.19 -7.64
CA ASN A 220 -27.99 1.70 -7.35
C ASN A 220 -28.19 1.55 -5.82
N ASN A 221 -29.39 1.09 -5.42
CA ASN A 221 -29.72 0.88 -3.99
C ASN A 221 -28.88 -0.23 -3.34
N ALA A 222 -28.25 -1.12 -4.11
CA ALA A 222 -27.33 -2.13 -3.62
C ALA A 222 -25.88 -1.64 -3.53
N SER A 223 -25.62 -0.32 -3.71
CA SER A 223 -24.29 0.30 -3.71
C SER A 223 -23.38 -0.16 -4.85
N ILE A 224 -23.97 -0.69 -5.95
CA ILE A 224 -23.25 -1.10 -7.14
C ILE A 224 -23.20 0.08 -8.12
N GLN A 225 -22.01 0.39 -8.65
CA GLN A 225 -21.82 1.49 -9.60
C GLN A 225 -22.52 1.20 -10.92
N THR A 226 -23.46 2.06 -11.28
CA THR A 226 -24.25 1.90 -12.51
C THR A 226 -23.81 2.82 -13.63
N LYS A 227 -23.13 3.94 -13.30
CA LYS A 227 -22.75 4.96 -14.27
C LYS A 227 -21.50 5.72 -13.83
N MET A 228 -20.72 6.15 -14.80
CA MET A 228 -19.58 7.01 -14.60
C MET A 228 -19.58 8.12 -15.67
N TYR A 229 -19.31 9.35 -15.24
CA TYR A 229 -19.04 10.49 -16.12
C TYR A 229 -17.58 10.87 -15.95
N THR A 230 -16.87 11.09 -17.06
CA THR A 230 -15.50 11.60 -17.04
C THR A 230 -15.35 12.70 -18.09
N GLY A 231 -14.79 13.84 -17.68
CA GLY A 231 -14.57 14.95 -18.61
C GLY A 231 -14.03 16.19 -17.94
N LEU A 232 -13.87 17.24 -18.73
CA LEU A 232 -13.50 18.56 -18.24
C LEU A 232 -14.68 19.19 -17.50
N ASN A 233 -14.37 20.20 -16.66
CA ASN A 233 -15.39 20.89 -15.88
C ASN A 233 -16.39 21.62 -16.77
N SER A 234 -17.54 21.01 -16.99
CA SER A 234 -18.65 21.59 -17.75
C SER A 234 -19.93 21.57 -16.92
N THR A 235 -20.83 22.50 -17.21
CA THR A 235 -22.18 22.54 -16.66
C THR A 235 -23.14 21.63 -17.43
N ASN A 236 -22.74 21.15 -18.63
CA ASN A 236 -23.53 20.28 -19.47
C ASN A 236 -23.09 18.83 -19.32
N ASP A 237 -23.99 17.95 -18.93
CA ASP A 237 -23.71 16.52 -18.80
C ASP A 237 -23.34 15.86 -20.15
N SER A 238 -23.75 16.46 -21.29
CA SER A 238 -23.37 16.02 -22.63
C SER A 238 -21.88 16.15 -22.95
N ASP A 239 -21.14 16.98 -22.20
CA ASP A 239 -19.71 17.21 -22.41
C ASP A 239 -18.85 16.14 -21.72
N TYR A 240 -19.49 15.24 -20.93
CA TYR A 240 -18.81 14.14 -20.27
C TYR A 240 -18.90 12.86 -21.09
N MET A 241 -17.78 12.16 -21.18
CA MET A 241 -17.80 10.77 -21.62
C MET A 241 -18.53 9.93 -20.57
N THR A 242 -19.61 9.25 -20.99
CA THR A 242 -20.44 8.44 -20.12
C THR A 242 -20.15 6.98 -20.29
N THR A 243 -19.93 6.26 -19.21
CA THR A 243 -19.87 4.80 -19.19
C THR A 243 -21.02 4.29 -18.32
N ASN A 244 -21.83 3.38 -18.86
CA ASN A 244 -22.91 2.72 -18.14
C ASN A 244 -22.54 1.26 -17.89
N TYR A 245 -22.96 0.75 -16.74
CA TYR A 245 -22.73 -0.61 -16.30
C TYR A 245 -24.07 -1.28 -16.01
N GLU A 246 -24.29 -2.45 -16.63
CA GLU A 246 -25.48 -3.27 -16.40
C GLU A 246 -25.10 -4.53 -15.63
N TYR A 247 -25.91 -4.90 -14.66
CA TYR A 247 -25.66 -6.04 -13.78
C TYR A 247 -26.85 -7.01 -13.78
N ASP A 248 -26.58 -8.29 -13.55
CA ASP A 248 -27.62 -9.29 -13.27
C ASP A 248 -28.19 -9.13 -11.86
N ALA A 249 -29.15 -9.99 -11.50
CA ALA A 249 -29.80 -9.97 -10.19
C ALA A 249 -28.86 -10.31 -9.03
N TRP A 250 -27.73 -10.95 -9.29
CA TRP A 250 -26.70 -11.31 -8.30
C TRP A 250 -25.58 -10.29 -8.21
N GLY A 251 -25.57 -9.26 -9.07
CA GLY A 251 -24.57 -8.21 -9.07
C GLY A 251 -23.35 -8.47 -9.95
N HIS A 252 -23.39 -9.45 -10.83
CA HIS A 252 -22.32 -9.66 -11.83
C HIS A 252 -22.49 -8.69 -12.99
N LEU A 253 -21.38 -8.13 -13.48
CA LEU A 253 -21.37 -7.18 -14.59
C LEU A 253 -21.73 -7.89 -15.91
N VAL A 254 -22.89 -7.54 -16.48
CA VAL A 254 -23.40 -8.14 -17.72
C VAL A 254 -22.88 -7.39 -18.95
N ARG A 255 -22.85 -6.05 -18.89
CA ARG A 255 -22.51 -5.21 -20.04
C ARG A 255 -21.95 -3.85 -19.62
N THR A 256 -21.06 -3.32 -20.45
CA THR A 256 -20.59 -1.94 -20.36
C THR A 256 -20.85 -1.25 -21.69
N THR A 257 -21.41 -0.04 -21.65
CA THR A 257 -21.61 0.82 -22.84
C THR A 257 -21.09 2.22 -22.55
N ASP A 258 -20.64 2.94 -23.57
CA ASP A 258 -20.22 4.33 -23.42
C ASP A 258 -20.86 5.27 -24.45
N SER A 259 -20.61 6.59 -24.23
CA SER A 259 -21.16 7.64 -25.12
C SER A 259 -20.49 7.70 -26.48
N THR A 260 -19.43 6.95 -26.75
CA THR A 260 -18.77 6.85 -28.07
C THR A 260 -19.39 5.76 -28.93
N GLY A 261 -20.35 4.99 -28.41
CA GLY A 261 -20.97 3.85 -29.07
C GLY A 261 -20.29 2.51 -28.76
N TYR A 262 -19.27 2.50 -27.89
CA TYR A 262 -18.68 1.25 -27.45
C TYR A 262 -19.71 0.39 -26.70
N ASN A 263 -19.71 -0.90 -26.99
CA ASN A 263 -20.51 -1.91 -26.29
C ASN A 263 -19.63 -3.15 -26.07
N SER A 264 -19.41 -3.53 -24.83
CA SER A 264 -18.58 -4.70 -24.49
C SER A 264 -19.20 -6.04 -24.97
N GLY A 265 -20.43 -6.04 -25.49
CA GLY A 265 -21.22 -7.24 -25.62
C GLY A 265 -21.79 -7.72 -24.29
N ALA A 266 -22.54 -8.83 -24.35
CA ALA A 266 -23.18 -9.39 -23.16
C ALA A 266 -22.35 -10.52 -22.55
N THR A 267 -22.34 -10.57 -21.22
CA THR A 267 -21.74 -11.66 -20.45
C THR A 267 -22.82 -12.35 -19.61
N THR A 268 -22.84 -13.68 -19.61
CA THR A 268 -23.75 -14.47 -18.75
C THR A 268 -22.94 -15.33 -17.79
N TYR A 269 -23.57 -15.65 -16.66
CA TYR A 269 -22.91 -16.36 -15.55
C TYR A 269 -23.72 -17.58 -15.11
N ASP A 270 -23.04 -18.57 -14.54
CA ASP A 270 -23.70 -19.65 -13.79
C ASP A 270 -24.00 -19.20 -12.35
N LEU A 271 -24.63 -20.07 -11.55
CA LEU A 271 -24.96 -19.81 -10.15
C LEU A 271 -23.73 -19.66 -9.24
N ASN A 272 -22.57 -20.10 -9.67
CA ASN A 272 -21.29 -19.95 -8.94
C ASN A 272 -20.53 -18.68 -9.32
N GLY A 273 -21.06 -17.89 -10.28
CA GLY A 273 -20.42 -16.69 -10.81
C GLY A 273 -19.37 -16.93 -11.89
N ASN A 274 -19.30 -18.15 -12.46
CA ASN A 274 -18.43 -18.44 -13.58
C ASN A 274 -19.03 -17.89 -14.89
N VAL A 275 -18.21 -17.32 -15.76
CA VAL A 275 -18.66 -16.79 -17.07
C VAL A 275 -19.05 -17.91 -18.01
N LEU A 276 -20.33 -18.09 -18.29
CA LEU A 276 -20.84 -19.07 -19.26
C LEU A 276 -20.64 -18.60 -20.69
N THR A 277 -21.06 -17.37 -20.98
CA THR A 277 -20.85 -16.77 -22.30
C THR A 277 -20.32 -15.36 -22.15
N SER A 278 -19.45 -14.94 -23.08
CA SER A 278 -19.06 -13.55 -23.25
C SER A 278 -19.08 -13.19 -24.73
N THR A 279 -19.69 -12.05 -25.05
CA THR A 279 -19.72 -11.50 -26.41
C THR A 279 -18.76 -10.31 -26.43
N ASP A 280 -17.85 -10.24 -27.38
CA ASP A 280 -16.98 -9.08 -27.58
C ASP A 280 -17.65 -7.94 -28.35
N ALA A 281 -16.96 -6.81 -28.51
CA ALA A 281 -17.47 -5.66 -29.25
C ALA A 281 -17.71 -5.93 -30.76
N ASN A 282 -17.09 -6.97 -31.32
CA ASN A 282 -17.27 -7.40 -32.72
C ASN A 282 -18.40 -8.43 -32.89
N GLY A 283 -19.06 -8.80 -31.77
CA GLY A 283 -20.11 -9.80 -31.78
C GLY A 283 -19.62 -11.26 -31.69
N ASN A 284 -18.32 -11.51 -31.51
CA ASN A 284 -17.83 -12.87 -31.33
C ASN A 284 -18.27 -13.39 -29.95
N VAL A 285 -18.78 -14.62 -29.94
CA VAL A 285 -19.28 -15.24 -28.70
C VAL A 285 -18.33 -16.34 -28.24
N THR A 286 -17.80 -16.20 -27.05
CA THR A 286 -17.06 -17.25 -26.36
C THR A 286 -17.96 -17.96 -25.36
N THR A 287 -18.00 -19.29 -25.40
CA THR A 287 -18.77 -20.15 -24.49
C THR A 287 -17.81 -21.01 -23.68
N ASN A 288 -17.95 -20.99 -22.36
CA ASN A 288 -17.13 -21.77 -21.44
C ASN A 288 -17.95 -22.85 -20.74
N THR A 289 -17.30 -23.96 -20.42
CA THR A 289 -17.81 -24.98 -19.52
C THR A 289 -16.83 -25.21 -18.38
N TYR A 290 -17.35 -25.66 -17.22
CA TYR A 290 -16.59 -25.79 -15.99
C TYR A 290 -16.75 -27.16 -15.35
N ASP A 291 -15.76 -27.60 -14.61
CA ASP A 291 -15.87 -28.75 -13.74
C ASP A 291 -16.49 -28.39 -12.38
N ALA A 292 -16.71 -29.39 -11.53
CA ALA A 292 -17.29 -29.21 -10.20
C ALA A 292 -16.41 -28.36 -9.23
N LEU A 293 -15.16 -28.08 -9.58
CA LEU A 293 -14.23 -27.22 -8.85
C LEU A 293 -14.10 -25.82 -9.47
N ASN A 294 -15.03 -25.44 -10.37
CA ASN A 294 -15.05 -24.16 -11.10
C ASN A 294 -13.81 -23.94 -12.00
N ARG A 295 -13.17 -25.00 -12.47
CA ARG A 295 -12.06 -24.90 -13.44
C ARG A 295 -12.64 -25.03 -14.85
N VAL A 296 -12.15 -24.16 -15.77
CA VAL A 296 -12.57 -24.20 -17.19
C VAL A 296 -12.20 -25.54 -17.81
N LEU A 297 -13.19 -26.22 -18.37
CA LEU A 297 -13.04 -27.46 -19.15
C LEU A 297 -12.89 -27.13 -20.64
N THR A 298 -13.76 -26.27 -21.17
CA THR A 298 -13.73 -25.85 -22.57
C THR A 298 -13.95 -24.35 -22.68
N ALA A 299 -13.34 -23.75 -23.69
CA ALA A 299 -13.59 -22.38 -24.13
C ALA A 299 -13.67 -22.38 -25.67
N ASN A 300 -14.87 -22.15 -26.23
CA ASN A 300 -15.12 -22.15 -27.68
C ASN A 300 -15.56 -20.74 -28.09
N THR A 301 -14.90 -20.17 -29.08
CA THR A 301 -15.27 -18.87 -29.65
C THR A 301 -15.85 -19.07 -31.06
N VAL A 302 -17.05 -18.53 -31.26
CA VAL A 302 -17.68 -18.42 -32.56
C VAL A 302 -17.55 -16.98 -33.04
N CYS A 303 -16.87 -16.77 -34.17
CA CYS A 303 -16.74 -15.45 -34.76
C CYS A 303 -18.07 -15.09 -35.45
N SER A 304 -18.52 -13.83 -35.31
CA SER A 304 -19.61 -13.30 -36.13
C SER A 304 -19.08 -13.09 -37.54
N ASP A 305 -19.67 -13.79 -38.48
CA ASP A 305 -19.47 -13.47 -39.94
C ASP A 305 -20.08 -12.08 -40.16
N THR A 306 -19.24 -11.03 -40.30
CA THR A 306 -19.63 -9.68 -40.70
C THR A 306 -19.53 -9.52 -42.21
#